data_cf2b64f66eeb1765822dde7c90db210f
#
_entry.id   cf2b64f66eeb1765822dde7c90db210f
#
_cell.length_a   1.000
_cell.length_b   1.000
_cell.length_c   1.000
_cell.angle_alpha   90.00
_cell.angle_beta   90.00
_cell.angle_gamma   90.00
#
_symmetry.space_group_name_H-M   'P 1'
#
loop_
_entity.id
_entity.type
_entity.pdbx_description
1 polymer ?
#
loop_
_entity_poly.entity_id
_entity_poly.type
_entity_poly.pdbx_seq_one_letter_code
_entity_poly.pdbx_strand_id
1 'polypeptide(L)'
;MEFVIAHELPGRIRLRTPKGTFSKKNAPAVEALLESQRGVKRVRAAYLTGSILIYFEAPQRENVLSAAALLTEDYYDDEELEGLRGGAPQDSLKTS
;
A
#
# COMPACT_ATOMS: atom_id res chain seq x y z
N MET A 1 -8.33 -2.80 -0.04
CA MET A 1 -7.95 -2.66 -1.45
C MET A 1 -8.35 -3.94 -2.18
N GLU A 2 -9.01 -3.78 -3.29
CA GLU A 2 -9.43 -4.91 -4.10
C GLU A 2 -8.27 -5.40 -4.95
N PHE A 3 -8.05 -6.70 -5.00
CA PHE A 3 -6.96 -7.26 -5.78
C PHE A 3 -7.20 -8.73 -6.11
N VAL A 4 -6.44 -9.23 -7.07
CA VAL A 4 -6.33 -10.65 -7.32
C VAL A 4 -4.86 -11.03 -7.21
N ILE A 5 -4.61 -12.30 -6.89
CA ILE A 5 -3.23 -12.79 -6.85
C ILE A 5 -2.84 -13.18 -8.28
N ALA A 6 -1.91 -12.40 -8.84
CA ALA A 6 -1.48 -12.64 -10.23
C ALA A 6 -0.39 -13.71 -10.30
N HIS A 7 0.45 -13.80 -9.27
CA HIS A 7 1.54 -14.77 -9.24
C HIS A 7 2.02 -14.92 -7.81
N GLU A 8 2.42 -16.12 -7.44
CA GLU A 8 2.86 -16.37 -6.07
C GLU A 8 3.95 -17.42 -6.02
N LEU A 9 4.98 -17.13 -5.22
CA LEU A 9 6.02 -18.08 -4.81
C LEU A 9 6.15 -17.93 -3.30
N PRO A 10 6.72 -18.92 -2.60
CA PRO A 10 6.94 -18.77 -1.16
C PRO A 10 7.77 -17.50 -0.90
N GLY A 11 7.21 -16.60 -0.10
CA GLY A 11 7.90 -15.36 0.25
C GLY A 11 7.86 -14.27 -0.80
N ARG A 12 7.11 -14.48 -1.89
CA ARG A 12 7.00 -13.47 -2.94
C ARG A 12 5.64 -13.58 -3.60
N ILE A 13 4.89 -12.48 -3.61
CA ILE A 13 3.56 -12.48 -4.17
C ILE A 13 3.36 -11.24 -5.01
N ARG A 14 2.71 -11.40 -6.16
CA ARG A 14 2.32 -10.27 -6.98
C ARG A 14 0.82 -10.17 -6.97
N LEU A 15 0.34 -9.01 -6.54
CA LEU A 15 -1.09 -8.69 -6.55
C LEU A 15 -1.36 -7.81 -7.74
N ARG A 16 -2.56 -7.92 -8.28
CA ARG A 16 -3.02 -7.02 -9.33
C ARG A 16 -4.30 -6.36 -8.89
N THR A 17 -4.31 -5.04 -8.94
CA THR A 17 -5.48 -4.26 -8.61
C THR A 17 -6.10 -3.72 -9.89
N PRO A 18 -7.38 -3.31 -9.85
CA PRO A 18 -7.97 -2.64 -10.99
C PRO A 18 -7.18 -1.38 -11.34
N LYS A 19 -7.10 -1.09 -12.63
CA LYS A 19 -6.39 0.09 -13.09
C LYS A 19 -7.00 1.33 -12.41
N GLY A 20 -6.14 2.20 -11.91
CA GLY A 20 -6.57 3.40 -11.23
C GLY A 20 -6.79 3.25 -9.74
N THR A 21 -6.54 2.06 -9.19
CA THR A 21 -6.69 1.85 -7.75
C THR A 21 -5.75 2.78 -6.97
N PHE A 22 -4.56 3.01 -7.47
CA PHE A 22 -3.65 3.99 -6.88
C PHE A 22 -2.89 4.69 -8.00
N SER A 23 -2.46 5.91 -7.72
CA SER A 23 -1.79 6.75 -8.69
C SER A 23 -0.28 6.75 -8.43
N LYS A 24 0.46 7.39 -9.33
CA LYS A 24 1.88 7.60 -9.13
C LYS A 24 2.15 8.28 -7.80
N LYS A 25 1.29 9.23 -7.45
CA LYS A 25 1.44 10.00 -6.23
C LYS A 25 1.18 9.15 -4.99
N ASN A 26 0.26 8.20 -5.10
CA ASN A 26 -0.11 7.35 -3.97
C ASN A 26 0.78 6.11 -3.82
N ALA A 27 1.47 5.72 -4.89
CA ALA A 27 2.26 4.49 -4.86
C ALA A 27 3.24 4.42 -3.69
N PRO A 28 3.99 5.48 -3.36
CA PRO A 28 4.89 5.41 -2.20
C PRO A 28 4.17 5.15 -0.89
N ALA A 29 2.95 5.69 -0.74
CA ALA A 29 2.18 5.47 0.46
C ALA A 29 1.73 4.01 0.56
N VAL A 30 1.30 3.43 -0.55
CA VAL A 30 0.92 2.02 -0.59
C VAL A 30 2.10 1.15 -0.19
N GLU A 31 3.27 1.45 -0.76
CA GLU A 31 4.48 0.71 -0.42
C GLU A 31 4.81 0.82 1.06
N ALA A 32 4.77 2.04 1.60
CA ALA A 32 5.12 2.27 2.99
C ALA A 32 4.15 1.57 3.94
N LEU A 33 2.86 1.65 3.64
CA LEU A 33 1.86 1.03 4.49
C LEU A 33 2.01 -0.48 4.53
N LEU A 34 2.28 -1.09 3.38
CA LEU A 34 2.48 -2.53 3.35
C LEU A 34 3.80 -2.94 3.95
N GLU A 35 4.86 -2.14 3.75
CA GLU A 35 6.16 -2.46 4.33
C GLU A 35 6.16 -2.36 5.85
N SER A 36 5.21 -1.63 6.41
CA SER A 36 5.10 -1.53 7.87
C SER A 36 4.51 -2.78 8.50
N GLN A 37 4.00 -3.70 7.69
CA GLN A 37 3.37 -4.90 8.20
C GLN A 37 4.42 -5.93 8.61
N ARG A 38 4.06 -6.70 9.65
CA ARG A 38 4.95 -7.73 10.16
C ARG A 38 5.29 -8.74 9.08
N GLY A 39 6.58 -9.02 8.94
CA GLY A 39 7.05 -10.02 8.01
C GLY A 39 7.23 -9.55 6.59
N VAL A 40 6.86 -8.31 6.29
CA VAL A 40 7.07 -7.77 4.95
C VAL A 40 8.48 -7.22 4.86
N LYS A 41 9.19 -7.63 3.80
CA LYS A 41 10.57 -7.22 3.59
C LYS A 41 10.68 -6.08 2.60
N ARG A 42 9.87 -6.10 1.54
CA ARG A 42 9.96 -5.09 0.51
C ARG A 42 8.69 -5.08 -0.32
N VAL A 43 8.28 -3.90 -0.76
CA VAL A 43 7.08 -3.74 -1.59
C VAL A 43 7.41 -2.83 -2.77
N ARG A 44 6.93 -3.21 -3.95
CA ARG A 44 7.06 -2.41 -5.16
C ARG A 44 5.66 -2.23 -5.75
N ALA A 45 5.18 -1.00 -5.77
CA ALA A 45 3.87 -0.69 -6.32
C ALA A 45 4.03 -0.01 -7.68
N ALA A 46 3.49 -0.63 -8.72
CA ALA A 46 3.59 -0.13 -10.08
C ALA A 46 2.22 0.43 -10.48
N TYR A 47 2.09 1.74 -10.43
CA TYR A 47 0.79 2.39 -10.64
C TYR A 47 0.25 2.22 -12.04
N LEU A 48 1.11 2.12 -13.05
CA LEU A 48 0.66 1.98 -14.43
C LEU A 48 -0.09 0.70 -14.69
N THR A 49 0.33 -0.39 -14.03
CA THR A 49 -0.29 -1.69 -14.22
C THR A 49 -1.20 -2.09 -13.08
N GLY A 50 -1.15 -1.35 -11.97
CA GLY A 50 -1.88 -1.73 -10.77
C GLY A 50 -1.27 -2.92 -10.05
N SER A 51 -0.01 -3.23 -10.35
CA SER A 51 0.66 -4.39 -9.75
C SER A 51 1.38 -4.02 -8.48
N ILE A 52 1.32 -4.91 -7.49
CA ILE A 52 2.04 -4.73 -6.23
C ILE A 52 2.82 -6.01 -5.99
N LEU A 53 4.14 -5.90 -5.96
CA LEU A 53 5.02 -7.02 -5.71
C LEU A 53 5.49 -6.95 -4.28
N ILE A 54 5.25 -8.01 -3.51
CA ILE A 54 5.56 -8.03 -2.08
C ILE A 54 6.52 -9.17 -1.79
N TYR A 55 7.64 -8.84 -1.15
CA TYR A 55 8.58 -9.82 -0.61
C TYR A 55 8.33 -9.90 0.88
N PHE A 56 8.17 -11.11 1.40
CA PHE A 56 7.78 -11.29 2.80
C PHE A 56 8.27 -12.64 3.32
N GLU A 57 8.18 -12.82 4.63
CA GLU A 57 8.50 -14.10 5.25
C GLU A 57 7.33 -15.03 5.03
N ALA A 58 7.61 -16.19 4.43
CA ALA A 58 6.56 -17.09 3.98
C ALA A 58 5.47 -17.39 5.02
N PRO A 59 5.79 -17.62 6.31
CA PRO A 59 4.74 -17.87 7.30
C PRO A 59 3.78 -16.70 7.51
N GLN A 60 4.14 -15.51 7.04
CA GLN A 60 3.30 -14.32 7.24
C GLN A 60 2.35 -14.05 6.07
N ARG A 61 2.18 -15.02 5.18
CA ARG A 61 1.36 -14.84 3.98
C ARG A 61 -0.04 -14.30 4.29
N GLU A 62 -0.72 -14.91 5.24
CA GLU A 62 -2.08 -14.48 5.55
C GLU A 62 -2.11 -13.07 6.12
N ASN A 63 -1.13 -12.73 6.91
CA ASN A 63 -1.04 -11.38 7.45
C ASN A 63 -0.84 -10.36 6.34
N VAL A 64 0.00 -10.69 5.36
CA VAL A 64 0.26 -9.80 4.23
C VAL A 64 -1.00 -9.59 3.41
N LEU A 65 -1.72 -10.68 3.10
CA LEU A 65 -2.94 -10.57 2.31
C LEU A 65 -4.04 -9.82 3.06
N SER A 66 -4.15 -10.03 4.36
CA SER A 66 -5.11 -9.31 5.18
C SER A 66 -4.80 -7.81 5.19
N ALA A 67 -3.53 -7.48 5.32
CA ALA A 67 -3.12 -6.07 5.33
C ALA A 67 -3.46 -5.40 4.00
N ALA A 68 -3.20 -6.08 2.89
CA ALA A 68 -3.52 -5.54 1.58
C ALA A 68 -5.01 -5.33 1.41
N ALA A 69 -5.81 -6.29 1.89
CA ALA A 69 -7.26 -6.20 1.78
C ALA A 69 -7.82 -5.03 2.60
N LEU A 70 -7.16 -4.70 3.70
CA LEU A 70 -7.61 -3.62 4.57
C LEU A 70 -7.22 -2.23 4.09
N LEU A 71 -6.32 -2.14 3.12
CA LEU A 71 -5.98 -0.84 2.56
C LEU A 71 -7.17 -0.27 1.81
N THR A 72 -7.50 0.96 2.10
CA THR A 72 -8.60 1.65 1.46
C THR A 72 -8.10 2.97 0.90
N GLU A 73 -8.93 3.63 0.14
CA GLU A 73 -8.57 4.94 -0.39
C GLU A 73 -8.23 5.93 0.71
N ASP A 74 -8.81 5.75 1.88
CA ASP A 74 -8.57 6.65 2.99
C ASP A 74 -7.13 6.61 3.47
N TYR A 75 -6.46 5.47 3.30
CA TYR A 75 -5.09 5.32 3.79
C TYR A 75 -4.08 6.05 2.94
N TYR A 76 -4.38 6.25 1.66
CA TYR A 76 -3.42 6.91 0.79
C TYR A 76 -4.07 8.06 0.03
N ASP A 77 -5.14 8.60 0.57
CA ASP A 77 -5.72 9.83 0.08
C ASP A 77 -4.73 10.96 0.37
N ASP A 78 -4.32 11.65 -0.67
CA ASP A 78 -3.28 12.64 -0.55
C ASP A 78 -3.59 13.75 0.41
N GLU A 79 -4.82 14.23 0.39
CA GLU A 79 -5.21 15.31 1.27
C GLU A 79 -5.15 14.90 2.72
N GLU A 80 -5.61 13.70 3.02
CA GLU A 80 -5.55 13.22 4.38
C GLU A 80 -4.12 12.99 4.83
N LEU A 81 -3.31 12.40 3.96
CA LEU A 81 -1.93 12.13 4.32
C LEU A 81 -1.17 13.41 4.58
N GLU A 82 -1.41 14.43 3.76
CA GLU A 82 -0.76 15.72 3.97
C GLU A 82 -1.22 16.37 5.25
N GLY A 83 -2.50 16.28 5.55
CA GLY A 83 -3.02 16.82 6.80
C GLY A 83 -2.41 16.16 8.01
N LEU A 84 -2.21 14.86 7.91
CA LEU A 84 -1.62 14.13 9.02
C LEU A 84 -0.15 14.42 9.22
N ARG A 85 0.54 14.71 8.19
CA ARG A 85 1.96 15.04 8.27
C ARG A 85 2.21 16.46 8.68
N GLY A 86 1.22 17.28 8.47
CA GLY A 86 1.28 18.48 8.77
C GLY A 86 1.67 19.70 8.61
N GLY A 87 1.52 19.10 8.28
CA GLY A 87 1.66 19.42 8.42
C GLY A 87 1.49 19.81 8.50
N ALA A 88 1.35 20.05 8.58
CA ALA A 88 1.19 20.25 8.67
C ALA A 88 0.75 20.63 8.67
N PRO A 89 0.36 21.13 8.82
CA PRO A 89 -0.02 21.49 8.88
C PRO A 89 -0.47 21.85 8.69
N GLN A 90 -0.76 22.02 8.72
CA GLN A 90 -0.89 22.34 8.65
C GLN A 90 -1.17 22.26 8.84
N ASP A 91 -1.46 22.75 9.01
CA ASP A 91 -1.57 22.81 9.25
C ASP A 91 -1.96 22.47 9.55
N SER A 92 -2.30 22.74 9.63
CA SER A 92 -2.39 22.49 9.97
C SER A 92 -3.04 22.27 9.92
N LEU A 93 -3.54 22.56 9.84
CA LEU A 93 -3.81 22.54 9.81
C LEU A 93 -4.43 22.35 9.60
N LYS A 94 -4.70 22.65 9.53
CA LYS A 94 -4.89 22.63 9.45
C LYS A 94 -5.01 22.29 9.75
N THR A 95 -5.26 22.50 9.90
CA THR A 95 -4.90 22.29 10.18
C THR A 95 -4.88 22.01 10.39
N SER A 96 -5.06 22.38 10.52
CA SER A 96 -4.60 22.21 10.75
C SER A 96 -4.55 22.27 10.76
#